data_35b031c85e246d2d04efca756a6aa921
#
_entry.id   35b031c85e246d2d04efca756a6aa921
#
_cell.length_a   1.000
_cell.length_b   1.000
_cell.length_c   1.000
_cell.angle_alpha   90.00
_cell.angle_beta   90.00
_cell.angle_gamma   90.00
#
_symmetry.space_group_name_H-M   'P 1'
#
loop_
_entity.id
_entity.type
_entity.pdbx_description
1 polymer ?
#
loop_
_entity_poly.entity_id
_entity_poly.type
_entity_poly.pdbx_seq_one_letter_code
_entity_poly.pdbx_strand_id
1 'polypeptide(L)'
;MGDLYNPFPKLPKNIRQIGDPDQVIRFYMEDYVNTYLKRLYPSGSQTLRVGLLLGSVEQYDGTPYVFVDGAMEMEDVETDGEKIVFTESGWKKAYQAMEEAFPKRTIQGWFLCGGPGSQLSPLNYWKQHCQYFAGKNQLMYLNHGLEGEEVIYVTSEDGFYRLKGHCVYYERNQMMQDYMITRKDVRRVETGSHEKVIRDFRQRMVVKKEQADMESHKTSALGMLCGARSVAVLA
;
A
#
# COMPACT_ATOMS: atom_id res chain seq x y z
N MET A 1 43.41 11.12 4.91
CA MET A 1 42.54 10.81 3.75
C MET A 1 41.13 11.09 4.22
N GLY A 2 40.58 12.20 3.79
CA GLY A 2 39.28 12.64 4.28
C GLY A 2 38.20 11.68 3.88
N ASP A 3 37.25 11.47 4.75
CA ASP A 3 35.99 10.79 4.46
C ASP A 3 35.31 11.52 3.30
N LEU A 4 35.55 11.01 2.12
CA LEU A 4 34.94 11.49 0.90
C LEU A 4 33.43 11.21 0.98
N TYR A 5 32.73 12.27 1.42
CA TYR A 5 31.36 12.50 1.04
C TYR A 5 30.41 11.32 1.32
N ASN A 6 30.05 11.11 2.57
CA ASN A 6 28.78 10.49 2.89
C ASN A 6 27.73 11.62 2.98
N PRO A 7 27.04 11.96 1.89
CA PRO A 7 26.08 13.06 1.89
C PRO A 7 24.90 12.82 2.82
N PHE A 8 24.71 11.56 3.24
CA PHE A 8 23.71 11.13 4.18
C PHE A 8 24.33 10.27 5.27
N PRO A 9 24.88 10.85 6.34
CA PRO A 9 25.36 10.06 7.49
C PRO A 9 24.23 9.26 8.17
N LYS A 10 22.96 9.48 7.78
CA LYS A 10 21.78 8.85 8.34
C LYS A 10 21.05 7.88 7.40
N LEU A 11 21.56 7.60 6.20
CA LEU A 11 20.94 6.58 5.34
C LEU A 11 21.00 5.21 6.03
N PRO A 12 19.88 4.47 6.03
CA PRO A 12 19.87 3.10 6.54
C PRO A 12 20.89 2.23 5.82
N LYS A 13 21.61 1.41 6.57
CA LYS A 13 22.68 0.55 6.01
C LYS A 13 22.12 -0.72 5.37
N ASN A 14 21.04 -1.26 5.94
CA ASN A 14 20.39 -2.46 5.44
C ASN A 14 19.13 -2.06 4.68
N ILE A 15 19.21 -2.07 3.36
CA ILE A 15 18.10 -1.71 2.48
C ILE A 15 17.85 -2.81 1.45
N ARG A 16 16.60 -2.95 1.06
CA ARG A 16 16.17 -3.78 -0.08
C ARG A 16 15.37 -2.92 -1.04
N GLN A 17 15.82 -2.81 -2.28
CA GLN A 17 15.09 -2.14 -3.34
C GLN A 17 13.91 -2.99 -3.80
N ILE A 18 12.73 -2.38 -3.92
CA ILE A 18 11.52 -2.95 -4.52
C ILE A 18 11.16 -2.10 -5.74
N GLY A 19 11.08 -2.72 -6.91
CA GLY A 19 10.91 -2.01 -8.17
C GLY A 19 12.14 -1.19 -8.58
N ASP A 20 11.95 -0.27 -9.51
CA ASP A 20 13.01 0.59 -10.00
C ASP A 20 13.19 1.83 -9.13
N PRO A 21 14.41 2.35 -8.97
CA PRO A 21 14.63 3.62 -8.27
C PRO A 21 13.87 4.75 -8.95
N ASP A 22 13.12 5.52 -8.18
CA ASP A 22 12.48 6.72 -8.67
C ASP A 22 13.50 7.87 -8.76
N GLN A 23 13.37 8.74 -9.77
CA GLN A 23 14.32 9.82 -9.98
C GLN A 23 13.95 11.12 -9.24
N VAL A 24 12.65 11.32 -8.98
CA VAL A 24 12.12 12.56 -8.43
C VAL A 24 12.13 12.53 -6.90
N ILE A 25 11.89 11.36 -6.33
CA ILE A 25 11.80 11.15 -4.88
C ILE A 25 12.52 9.87 -4.48
N ARG A 26 13.14 9.86 -3.33
CA ARG A 26 13.68 8.65 -2.70
C ARG A 26 12.76 8.26 -1.54
N PHE A 27 12.02 7.17 -1.70
CA PHE A 27 11.11 6.69 -0.67
C PHE A 27 11.68 5.48 0.06
N TYR A 28 11.73 5.56 1.38
CA TYR A 28 12.21 4.55 2.31
C TYR A 28 11.10 4.17 3.28
N MET A 29 10.70 2.89 3.29
CA MET A 29 9.72 2.35 4.22
C MET A 29 10.41 1.40 5.20
N GLU A 30 10.19 1.59 6.49
CA GLU A 30 10.74 0.71 7.50
C GLU A 30 10.02 -0.66 7.49
N ASP A 31 10.73 -1.75 7.79
CA ASP A 31 10.25 -3.12 7.59
C ASP A 31 9.02 -3.48 8.44
N TYR A 32 8.92 -2.99 9.68
CA TYR A 32 7.71 -3.21 10.49
C TYR A 32 6.49 -2.51 9.90
N VAL A 33 6.65 -1.31 9.33
CA VAL A 33 5.60 -0.60 8.60
C VAL A 33 5.19 -1.39 7.37
N ASN A 34 6.15 -1.83 6.57
CA ASN A 34 5.89 -2.66 5.38
C ASN A 34 5.14 -3.95 5.75
N THR A 35 5.57 -4.64 6.80
CA THR A 35 4.94 -5.86 7.29
C THR A 35 3.54 -5.58 7.83
N TYR A 36 3.34 -4.49 8.54
CA TYR A 36 2.05 -4.09 9.09
C TYR A 36 1.04 -3.83 7.96
N LEU A 37 1.39 -3.00 6.98
CA LEU A 37 0.51 -2.64 5.87
C LEU A 37 0.14 -3.85 5.02
N LYS A 38 1.08 -4.76 4.78
CA LYS A 38 0.82 -5.99 4.02
C LYS A 38 -0.13 -6.97 4.72
N ARG A 39 -0.18 -6.92 6.04
CA ARG A 39 -1.05 -7.78 6.87
C ARG A 39 -2.35 -7.11 7.30
N LEU A 40 -2.55 -5.85 6.90
CA LEU A 40 -3.72 -5.09 7.29
C LEU A 40 -4.88 -5.38 6.34
N TYR A 41 -5.88 -6.12 6.83
CA TYR A 41 -7.08 -6.46 6.06
C TYR A 41 -8.32 -5.90 6.75
N PRO A 42 -9.36 -5.51 5.97
CA PRO A 42 -10.67 -5.21 6.53
C PRO A 42 -11.24 -6.41 7.29
N SER A 43 -11.99 -6.15 8.35
CA SER A 43 -12.62 -7.16 9.19
C SER A 43 -14.08 -6.82 9.48
N GLY A 44 -14.91 -7.86 9.64
CA GLY A 44 -16.34 -7.69 9.92
C GLY A 44 -17.08 -6.98 8.78
N SER A 45 -17.81 -5.93 9.10
CA SER A 45 -18.55 -5.11 8.14
C SER A 45 -17.71 -4.05 7.42
N GLN A 46 -16.46 -3.87 7.82
CA GLN A 46 -15.56 -2.90 7.19
C GLN A 46 -15.15 -3.38 5.80
N THR A 47 -15.14 -2.47 4.85
CA THR A 47 -14.67 -2.70 3.47
C THR A 47 -13.23 -2.25 3.27
N LEU A 48 -12.80 -1.24 4.03
CA LEU A 48 -11.48 -0.62 3.94
C LEU A 48 -10.88 -0.40 5.33
N ARG A 49 -9.55 -0.50 5.40
CA ARG A 49 -8.75 0.01 6.51
C ARG A 49 -8.06 1.29 6.04
N VAL A 50 -8.21 2.34 6.80
CA VAL A 50 -7.72 3.67 6.48
C VAL A 50 -6.79 4.14 7.58
N GLY A 51 -5.69 4.80 7.22
CA GLY A 51 -4.78 5.34 8.22
C GLY A 51 -3.72 6.27 7.65
N LEU A 52 -2.81 6.67 8.50
CA LEU A 52 -1.76 7.63 8.23
C LEU A 52 -0.40 6.96 8.14
N LEU A 53 0.42 7.43 7.21
CA LEU A 53 1.84 7.14 7.11
C LEU A 53 2.61 8.24 7.82
N LEU A 54 3.49 7.87 8.73
CA LEU A 54 4.20 8.78 9.62
C LEU A 54 5.72 8.64 9.43
N GLY A 55 6.43 9.75 9.55
CA GLY A 55 7.86 9.74 9.38
C GLY A 55 8.47 11.12 9.24
N SER A 56 9.44 11.26 8.34
CA SER A 56 10.15 12.51 8.08
C SER A 56 10.53 12.67 6.61
N VAL A 57 10.78 13.90 6.20
CA VAL A 57 11.35 14.22 4.88
C VAL A 57 12.66 14.94 5.08
N GLU A 58 13.69 14.52 4.38
CA GLU A 58 14.97 15.19 4.31
C GLU A 58 15.26 15.60 2.86
N GLN A 59 15.84 16.78 2.65
CA GLN A 59 16.25 17.25 1.32
C GLN A 59 17.74 17.07 1.17
N TYR A 60 18.14 16.45 0.06
CA TYR A 60 19.54 16.33 -0.29
C TYR A 60 19.73 16.57 -1.79
N ASP A 61 20.58 17.54 -2.13
CA ASP A 61 20.89 17.90 -3.52
C ASP A 61 19.62 18.10 -4.40
N GLY A 62 18.63 18.79 -3.85
CA GLY A 62 17.34 19.02 -4.49
C GLY A 62 16.40 17.81 -4.57
N THR A 63 16.84 16.63 -4.15
CA THR A 63 16.02 15.42 -4.12
C THR A 63 15.41 15.20 -2.74
N PRO A 64 14.08 15.04 -2.62
CA PRO A 64 13.45 14.68 -1.37
C PRO A 64 13.64 13.20 -1.03
N TYR A 65 14.02 12.94 0.22
CA TYR A 65 14.11 11.62 0.83
C TYR A 65 13.00 11.49 1.86
N VAL A 66 12.01 10.68 1.58
CA VAL A 66 10.87 10.45 2.46
C VAL A 66 11.09 9.14 3.21
N PHE A 67 11.13 9.23 4.53
CA PHE A 67 11.25 8.07 5.43
C PHE A 67 9.91 7.86 6.12
N VAL A 68 9.38 6.65 6.04
CA VAL A 68 8.17 6.23 6.74
C VAL A 68 8.53 5.12 7.70
N ASP A 69 8.52 5.44 8.99
CA ASP A 69 8.83 4.53 10.10
C ASP A 69 7.64 4.36 11.06
N GLY A 70 6.48 4.88 10.72
CA GLY A 70 5.24 4.70 11.43
C GLY A 70 4.05 4.56 10.48
N ALA A 71 3.10 3.74 10.86
CA ALA A 71 1.79 3.65 10.24
C ALA A 71 0.74 3.39 11.32
N MET A 72 -0.34 4.16 11.29
CA MET A 72 -1.42 4.04 12.26
C MET A 72 -2.78 4.13 11.58
N GLU A 73 -3.75 3.34 12.09
CA GLU A 73 -5.12 3.42 11.61
C GLU A 73 -5.81 4.66 12.16
N MET A 74 -6.68 5.24 11.36
CA MET A 74 -7.59 6.29 11.78
C MET A 74 -8.91 5.67 12.26
N GLU A 75 -9.31 6.04 13.45
CA GLU A 75 -10.65 5.76 13.98
C GLU A 75 -11.65 6.83 13.51
N ASP A 76 -12.94 6.52 13.58
CA ASP A 76 -14.04 7.42 13.19
C ASP A 76 -13.95 7.93 11.74
N VAL A 77 -13.44 7.10 10.82
CA VAL A 77 -13.53 7.30 9.38
C VAL A 77 -14.78 6.61 8.89
N GLU A 78 -15.65 7.36 8.26
CA GLU A 78 -16.86 6.80 7.64
C GLU A 78 -16.52 6.18 6.29
N THR A 79 -16.95 4.94 6.07
CA THR A 79 -16.78 4.23 4.81
C THR A 79 -18.13 3.77 4.29
N ASP A 80 -18.43 4.07 3.01
CA ASP A 80 -19.59 3.57 2.28
C ASP A 80 -19.08 2.90 1.00
N GLY A 81 -18.95 1.58 1.05
CA GLY A 81 -18.25 0.83 0.02
C GLY A 81 -16.78 1.27 -0.09
N GLU A 82 -16.40 1.84 -1.22
CA GLU A 82 -15.05 2.40 -1.44
C GLU A 82 -14.96 3.91 -1.13
N LYS A 83 -16.06 4.55 -0.73
CA LYS A 83 -16.04 5.97 -0.36
C LYS A 83 -15.51 6.16 1.05
N ILE A 84 -14.76 7.24 1.26
CA ILE A 84 -14.14 7.60 2.53
C ILE A 84 -14.52 9.03 2.87
N VAL A 85 -14.94 9.23 4.12
CA VAL A 85 -15.17 10.54 4.68
C VAL A 85 -14.35 10.68 5.97
N PHE A 86 -13.38 11.58 5.96
CA PHE A 86 -12.64 11.95 7.16
C PHE A 86 -13.49 12.88 8.01
N THR A 87 -13.69 12.51 9.28
CA THR A 87 -14.44 13.30 10.24
C THR A 87 -13.51 14.17 11.10
N GLU A 88 -14.01 15.26 11.65
CA GLU A 88 -13.25 16.08 12.60
C GLU A 88 -12.86 15.28 13.86
N SER A 89 -13.76 14.43 14.35
CA SER A 89 -13.51 13.51 15.46
C SER A 89 -12.37 12.54 15.13
N GLY A 90 -12.35 11.99 13.91
CA GLY A 90 -11.29 11.10 13.42
C GLY A 90 -9.94 11.77 13.40
N TRP A 91 -9.86 13.00 12.89
CA TRP A 91 -8.62 13.78 12.90
C TRP A 91 -8.13 14.09 14.31
N LYS A 92 -9.01 14.51 15.21
CA LYS A 92 -8.66 14.80 16.60
C LYS A 92 -8.06 13.58 17.30
N LYS A 93 -8.70 12.41 17.16
CA LYS A 93 -8.19 11.14 17.71
C LYS A 93 -6.87 10.74 17.07
N ALA A 94 -6.73 10.91 15.75
CA ALA A 94 -5.50 10.60 15.04
C ALA A 94 -4.31 11.42 15.55
N TYR A 95 -4.47 12.73 15.74
CA TYR A 95 -3.41 13.56 16.29
C TYR A 95 -3.03 13.19 17.71
N GLN A 96 -4.01 12.88 18.57
CA GLN A 96 -3.74 12.41 19.93
C GLN A 96 -2.95 11.10 19.94
N ALA A 97 -3.41 10.11 19.16
CA ALA A 97 -2.74 8.81 19.05
C ALA A 97 -1.33 8.95 18.42
N MET A 98 -1.14 9.89 17.49
CA MET A 98 0.17 10.17 16.90
C MET A 98 1.15 10.74 17.92
N GLU A 99 0.71 11.67 18.76
CA GLU A 99 1.55 12.23 19.83
C GLU A 99 1.97 11.19 20.86
N GLU A 100 1.07 10.24 21.19
CA GLU A 100 1.32 9.18 22.14
C GLU A 100 2.25 8.08 21.58
N ALA A 101 1.96 7.58 20.38
CA ALA A 101 2.63 6.41 19.82
C ALA A 101 3.84 6.76 18.95
N PHE A 102 3.83 7.92 18.26
CA PHE A 102 4.83 8.33 17.29
C PHE A 102 5.31 9.77 17.53
N PRO A 103 5.85 10.08 18.71
CA PRO A 103 6.30 11.43 19.02
C PRO A 103 7.36 11.92 18.01
N LYS A 104 7.27 13.19 17.62
CA LYS A 104 8.18 13.84 16.66
C LYS A 104 8.10 13.32 15.23
N ARG A 105 7.11 12.52 14.87
CA ARG A 105 6.83 12.16 13.49
C ARG A 105 5.82 13.12 12.89
N THR A 106 5.91 13.31 11.58
CA THR A 106 4.95 14.09 10.79
C THR A 106 4.22 13.19 9.80
N ILE A 107 3.06 13.64 9.36
CA ILE A 107 2.27 12.90 8.38
C ILE A 107 2.97 12.99 7.01
N GLN A 108 3.31 11.82 6.46
CA GLN A 108 3.93 11.69 5.15
C GLN A 108 2.94 11.23 4.07
N GLY A 109 1.72 10.97 4.47
CA GLY A 109 0.66 10.50 3.60
C GLY A 109 -0.32 9.62 4.33
N TRP A 110 -1.03 8.82 3.58
CA TRP A 110 -2.08 7.95 4.08
C TRP A 110 -2.11 6.62 3.34
N PHE A 111 -2.80 5.66 3.92
CA PHE A 111 -2.98 4.35 3.32
C PHE A 111 -4.42 3.89 3.30
N LEU A 112 -4.70 3.04 2.32
CA LEU A 112 -5.94 2.32 2.13
C LEU A 112 -5.63 0.85 1.93
N CYS A 113 -6.17 0.00 2.77
CA CYS A 113 -6.06 -1.45 2.63
C CYS A 113 -7.45 -2.03 2.44
N GLY A 114 -7.70 -2.58 1.27
CA GLY A 114 -8.93 -3.28 0.92
C GLY A 114 -8.82 -4.77 1.15
N GLY A 115 -9.97 -5.46 1.10
CA GLY A 115 -10.02 -6.92 1.08
C GLY A 115 -9.54 -7.50 -0.25
N PRO A 116 -9.27 -8.82 -0.29
CA PRO A 116 -8.91 -9.49 -1.52
C PRO A 116 -9.95 -9.26 -2.63
N GLY A 117 -9.49 -8.76 -3.78
CA GLY A 117 -10.34 -8.45 -4.93
C GLY A 117 -10.95 -7.05 -4.91
N SER A 118 -10.63 -6.20 -3.94
CA SER A 118 -10.96 -4.78 -4.00
C SER A 118 -10.22 -4.11 -5.16
N GLN A 119 -10.92 -3.20 -5.86
CA GLN A 119 -10.34 -2.43 -6.95
C GLN A 119 -10.14 -0.98 -6.51
N LEU A 120 -9.10 -0.75 -5.73
CA LEU A 120 -8.77 0.59 -5.26
C LEU A 120 -8.15 1.39 -6.41
N SER A 121 -8.87 2.37 -6.93
CA SER A 121 -8.37 3.28 -7.94
C SER A 121 -7.92 4.60 -7.30
N PRO A 122 -6.73 5.12 -7.61
CA PRO A 122 -6.29 6.42 -7.09
C PRO A 122 -7.24 7.55 -7.47
N LEU A 123 -7.96 7.44 -8.57
CA LEU A 123 -8.94 8.43 -9.03
C LEU A 123 -10.14 8.55 -8.08
N ASN A 124 -10.52 7.45 -7.42
CA ASN A 124 -11.62 7.45 -6.46
C ASN A 124 -11.28 8.24 -5.18
N TYR A 125 -9.99 8.37 -4.88
CA TYR A 125 -9.48 8.99 -3.65
C TYR A 125 -8.74 10.30 -3.88
N TRP A 126 -8.65 10.74 -5.14
CA TRP A 126 -7.95 11.97 -5.51
C TRP A 126 -8.49 13.20 -4.79
N LYS A 127 -9.81 13.31 -4.64
CA LYS A 127 -10.44 14.44 -3.96
C LYS A 127 -10.00 14.53 -2.49
N GLN A 128 -10.01 13.41 -1.78
CA GLN A 128 -9.56 13.33 -0.40
C GLN A 128 -8.06 13.61 -0.29
N HIS A 129 -7.26 13.08 -1.20
CA HIS A 129 -5.83 13.33 -1.22
C HIS A 129 -5.53 14.81 -1.41
N CYS A 130 -6.14 15.48 -2.38
CA CYS A 130 -5.97 16.91 -2.60
C CYS A 130 -6.48 17.76 -1.43
N GLN A 131 -7.51 17.33 -0.74
CA GLN A 131 -8.09 18.08 0.36
C GLN A 131 -7.23 18.00 1.65
N TYR A 132 -6.70 16.82 1.97
CA TYR A 132 -6.07 16.57 3.27
C TYR A 132 -4.56 16.32 3.18
N PHE A 133 -4.05 15.93 2.00
CA PHE A 133 -2.66 15.56 1.76
C PHE A 133 -2.07 16.27 0.54
N ALA A 134 -2.43 17.55 0.36
CA ALA A 134 -2.01 18.35 -0.80
C ALA A 134 -0.55 18.79 -0.77
N GLY A 135 0.16 18.56 0.33
CA GLY A 135 1.56 18.92 0.47
C GLY A 135 2.47 18.18 -0.50
N LYS A 136 3.64 18.78 -0.79
CA LYS A 136 4.72 18.11 -1.53
C LYS A 136 5.11 16.81 -0.86
N ASN A 137 5.43 15.80 -1.67
CA ASN A 137 5.92 14.49 -1.24
C ASN A 137 4.94 13.68 -0.40
N GLN A 138 3.64 14.04 -0.43
CA GLN A 138 2.62 13.28 0.28
C GLN A 138 2.30 11.98 -0.47
N LEU A 139 2.27 10.89 0.27
CA LEU A 139 2.10 9.54 -0.25
C LEU A 139 0.64 9.09 -0.15
N MET A 140 0.19 8.32 -1.14
CA MET A 140 -1.02 7.50 -1.08
C MET A 140 -0.62 6.04 -1.32
N TYR A 141 -0.75 5.21 -0.30
CA TYR A 141 -0.47 3.78 -0.38
C TYR A 141 -1.79 3.02 -0.51
N LEU A 142 -1.91 2.23 -1.57
CA LEU A 142 -3.08 1.39 -1.84
C LEU A 142 -2.67 -0.07 -1.78
N ASN A 143 -3.33 -0.85 -0.92
CA ASN A 143 -3.17 -2.31 -0.85
C ASN A 143 -4.48 -2.99 -1.24
N HIS A 144 -4.46 -3.74 -2.35
CA HIS A 144 -5.62 -4.44 -2.90
C HIS A 144 -5.91 -5.77 -2.22
N GLY A 145 -5.23 -6.08 -1.13
CA GLY A 145 -5.44 -7.27 -0.31
C GLY A 145 -4.79 -8.56 -0.83
N LEU A 146 -4.03 -8.50 -1.92
CA LEU A 146 -3.21 -9.59 -2.43
C LEU A 146 -1.73 -9.23 -2.34
N GLU A 147 -0.88 -10.22 -2.10
CA GLU A 147 0.56 -10.00 -2.02
C GLU A 147 1.12 -9.52 -3.37
N GLY A 148 1.89 -8.44 -3.34
CA GLY A 148 2.48 -7.84 -4.54
C GLY A 148 1.55 -6.88 -5.29
N GLU A 149 0.35 -6.63 -4.79
CA GLU A 149 -0.61 -5.69 -5.40
C GLU A 149 -0.62 -4.32 -4.71
N GLU A 150 0.44 -3.99 -3.99
CA GLU A 150 0.61 -2.67 -3.40
C GLU A 150 1.02 -1.64 -4.45
N VAL A 151 0.38 -0.50 -4.43
CA VAL A 151 0.70 0.62 -5.31
C VAL A 151 0.85 1.89 -4.49
N ILE A 152 1.91 2.64 -4.78
CA ILE A 152 2.21 3.88 -4.08
C ILE A 152 2.19 5.03 -5.08
N TYR A 153 1.45 6.06 -4.73
CA TYR A 153 1.39 7.32 -5.46
C TYR A 153 2.00 8.43 -4.61
N VAL A 154 2.52 9.45 -5.27
CA VAL A 154 3.11 10.62 -4.60
C VAL A 154 2.67 11.90 -5.26
N THR A 155 2.43 12.93 -4.45
CA THR A 155 2.28 14.32 -4.92
C THR A 155 3.66 14.97 -5.00
N SER A 156 4.05 15.41 -6.17
CA SER A 156 5.28 16.17 -6.39
C SER A 156 4.97 17.56 -6.97
N GLU A 157 6.00 18.36 -7.23
CA GLU A 157 5.86 19.65 -7.93
C GLU A 157 5.24 19.50 -9.32
N ASP A 158 5.58 18.40 -10.01
CA ASP A 158 5.15 18.12 -11.38
C ASP A 158 3.80 17.39 -11.45
N GLY A 159 3.17 17.11 -10.32
CA GLY A 159 1.86 16.46 -10.26
C GLY A 159 1.82 15.23 -9.35
N PHE A 160 0.84 14.39 -9.61
CA PHE A 160 0.56 13.14 -8.88
C PHE A 160 0.86 11.95 -9.78
N TYR A 161 1.75 11.06 -9.34
CA TYR A 161 2.16 9.92 -10.14
C TYR A 161 2.43 8.68 -9.30
N ARG A 162 2.42 7.53 -9.96
CA ARG A 162 2.78 6.25 -9.36
C ARG A 162 4.30 6.15 -9.23
N LEU A 163 4.77 5.81 -8.02
CA LEU A 163 6.17 5.49 -7.79
C LEU A 163 6.58 4.23 -8.53
N LYS A 164 7.75 4.24 -9.16
CA LYS A 164 8.35 3.09 -9.84
C LYS A 164 8.88 2.06 -8.86
N GLY A 165 9.29 2.49 -7.69
CA GLY A 165 9.75 1.64 -6.62
C GLY A 165 10.18 2.41 -5.39
N HIS A 166 10.59 1.69 -4.36
CA HIS A 166 11.01 2.23 -3.08
C HIS A 166 11.99 1.29 -2.38
N CYS A 167 12.62 1.77 -1.32
CA CYS A 167 13.48 0.96 -0.48
C CYS A 167 12.75 0.52 0.79
N VAL A 168 12.84 -0.75 1.15
CA VAL A 168 12.53 -1.23 2.49
C VAL A 168 13.83 -1.28 3.28
N TYR A 169 13.85 -0.70 4.48
CA TYR A 169 15.01 -0.69 5.34
C TYR A 169 14.74 -1.34 6.70
N TYR A 170 15.81 -1.83 7.30
CA TYR A 170 15.77 -2.65 8.51
C TYR A 170 16.55 -1.94 9.61
N GLU A 171 15.83 -1.29 10.51
CA GLU A 171 16.37 -0.65 11.70
C GLU A 171 15.49 -0.97 12.91
N ARG A 172 16.04 -0.79 14.10
CA ARG A 172 15.24 -0.98 15.32
C ARG A 172 14.17 0.11 15.39
N ASN A 173 12.91 -0.28 15.37
CA ASN A 173 11.75 0.60 15.42
C ASN A 173 10.81 0.20 16.56
N GLN A 174 11.13 0.68 17.77
CA GLN A 174 10.38 0.34 18.97
C GLN A 174 8.96 0.89 18.92
N MET A 175 8.78 2.12 18.40
CA MET A 175 7.45 2.77 18.31
C MET A 175 6.47 1.92 17.49
N MET A 176 6.89 1.49 16.31
CA MET A 176 6.04 0.67 15.44
C MET A 176 5.79 -0.72 16.03
N GLN A 177 6.79 -1.33 16.69
CA GLN A 177 6.62 -2.58 17.41
C GLN A 177 5.58 -2.48 18.51
N ASP A 178 5.68 -1.46 19.36
CA ASP A 178 4.75 -1.25 20.47
C ASP A 178 3.32 -0.98 19.96
N TYR A 179 3.18 -0.18 18.90
CA TYR A 179 1.90 0.06 18.25
C TYR A 179 1.29 -1.25 17.71
N MET A 180 2.08 -2.07 17.02
CA MET A 180 1.62 -3.35 16.48
C MET A 180 1.21 -4.33 17.57
N ILE A 181 1.90 -4.36 18.71
CA ILE A 181 1.56 -5.22 19.85
C ILE A 181 0.22 -4.78 20.45
N THR A 182 0.05 -3.51 20.75
CA THR A 182 -1.20 -2.95 21.27
C THR A 182 -2.38 -3.25 20.36
N ARG A 183 -2.20 -3.14 19.04
CA ARG A 183 -3.27 -3.47 18.09
C ARG A 183 -3.55 -4.97 17.97
N LYS A 184 -2.58 -5.84 18.18
CA LYS A 184 -2.78 -7.31 18.18
C LYS A 184 -3.65 -7.76 19.35
N ASP A 185 -3.52 -7.17 20.52
CA ASP A 185 -4.30 -7.54 21.69
C ASP A 185 -5.78 -7.17 21.51
N VAL A 186 -6.07 -6.07 20.84
CA VAL A 186 -7.44 -5.73 20.44
C VAL A 186 -8.00 -6.71 19.39
N ARG A 187 -7.17 -7.25 18.51
CA ARG A 187 -7.58 -8.18 17.43
C ARG A 187 -7.75 -9.63 17.87
N ARG A 188 -7.15 -10.09 18.96
CA ARG A 188 -7.29 -11.49 19.41
C ARG A 188 -8.72 -11.92 19.66
N VAL A 189 -9.62 -10.97 19.90
CA VAL A 189 -11.06 -11.22 20.08
C VAL A 189 -11.78 -11.45 18.73
N GLU A 190 -11.23 -10.97 17.59
CA GLU A 190 -11.92 -10.99 16.29
C GLU A 190 -11.39 -12.04 15.28
N THR A 191 -10.20 -12.61 15.47
CA THR A 191 -9.46 -13.30 14.39
C THR A 191 -9.81 -14.76 14.13
N GLY A 192 -10.75 -15.37 14.85
CA GLY A 192 -11.10 -16.80 14.63
C GLY A 192 -11.73 -17.10 13.26
N SER A 193 -12.29 -16.14 12.55
CA SER A 193 -13.04 -16.35 11.30
C SER A 193 -12.31 -15.90 10.02
N HIS A 194 -11.32 -15.01 10.12
CA HIS A 194 -10.72 -14.35 8.95
C HIS A 194 -9.75 -15.21 8.13
N GLU A 195 -8.91 -16.00 8.78
CA GLU A 195 -7.98 -16.87 8.03
C GLU A 195 -8.72 -17.90 7.16
N LYS A 196 -9.90 -18.33 7.61
CA LYS A 196 -10.73 -19.25 6.85
C LYS A 196 -11.32 -18.57 5.60
N VAL A 197 -11.80 -17.33 5.73
CA VAL A 197 -12.36 -16.54 4.61
C VAL A 197 -11.27 -16.22 3.56
N ILE A 198 -10.08 -15.83 3.99
CA ILE A 198 -8.95 -15.54 3.09
C ILE A 198 -8.50 -16.81 2.35
N ARG A 199 -8.47 -17.97 3.04
CA ARG A 199 -8.13 -19.25 2.42
C ARG A 199 -9.15 -19.65 1.38
N ASP A 200 -10.44 -19.57 1.70
CA ASP A 200 -11.54 -19.88 0.78
C ASP A 200 -11.54 -18.95 -0.43
N PHE A 201 -11.23 -17.67 -0.24
CA PHE A 201 -11.14 -16.70 -1.33
C PHE A 201 -9.95 -17.00 -2.25
N ARG A 202 -8.77 -17.27 -1.68
CA ARG A 202 -7.58 -17.69 -2.48
C ARG A 202 -7.87 -18.94 -3.30
N GLN A 203 -8.53 -19.95 -2.74
CA GLN A 203 -8.94 -21.14 -3.46
C GLN A 203 -9.90 -20.81 -4.62
N ARG A 204 -10.89 -19.93 -4.40
CA ARG A 204 -11.82 -19.51 -5.46
C ARG A 204 -11.13 -18.73 -6.58
N MET A 205 -10.13 -17.91 -6.26
CA MET A 205 -9.37 -17.15 -7.27
C MET A 205 -8.47 -18.08 -8.11
N VAL A 206 -7.84 -19.10 -7.50
CA VAL A 206 -7.06 -20.11 -8.23
C VAL A 206 -7.96 -20.88 -9.19
N VAL A 207 -9.11 -21.38 -8.73
CA VAL A 207 -10.07 -22.09 -9.57
C VAL A 207 -10.58 -21.21 -10.71
N LYS A 208 -10.86 -19.93 -10.46
CA LYS A 208 -11.34 -19.00 -11.50
C LYS A 208 -10.25 -18.70 -12.54
N LYS A 209 -8.99 -18.63 -12.12
CA LYS A 209 -7.85 -18.46 -13.04
C LYS A 209 -7.64 -19.70 -13.91
N GLU A 210 -7.69 -20.89 -13.32
CA GLU A 210 -7.59 -22.15 -14.06
C GLU A 210 -8.75 -22.33 -15.07
N GLN A 211 -9.97 -21.91 -14.70
CA GLN A 211 -11.12 -21.91 -15.62
C GLN A 211 -10.93 -20.93 -16.77
N ALA A 212 -10.44 -19.71 -16.52
CA ALA A 212 -10.16 -18.72 -17.55
C ALA A 212 -9.04 -19.18 -18.50
N ASP A 213 -8.00 -19.82 -17.97
CA ASP A 213 -6.93 -20.40 -18.77
C ASP A 213 -7.43 -21.57 -19.63
N MET A 214 -8.30 -22.42 -19.09
CA MET A 214 -8.95 -23.49 -19.87
C MET A 214 -9.88 -22.99 -20.97
N GLU A 215 -10.63 -21.91 -20.72
CA GLU A 215 -11.48 -21.28 -21.74
C GLU A 215 -10.65 -20.64 -22.84
N SER A 216 -9.53 -19.97 -22.50
CA SER A 216 -8.62 -19.39 -23.47
C SER A 216 -7.95 -20.48 -24.36
N HIS A 217 -7.61 -21.62 -23.79
CA HIS A 217 -7.11 -22.77 -24.55
C HIS A 217 -8.16 -23.39 -25.46
N LYS A 218 -9.43 -23.47 -25.02
CA LYS A 218 -10.53 -23.96 -25.85
C LYS A 218 -10.82 -23.04 -27.03
N THR A 219 -10.79 -21.71 -26.81
CA THR A 219 -11.01 -20.74 -27.90
C THR A 219 -9.87 -20.73 -28.91
N SER A 220 -8.62 -20.91 -28.47
CA SER A 220 -7.47 -21.02 -29.38
C SER A 220 -7.51 -22.34 -30.19
N ALA A 221 -7.92 -23.47 -29.58
CA ALA A 221 -8.07 -24.72 -30.28
C ALA A 221 -9.20 -24.72 -31.31
N LEU A 222 -10.34 -24.03 -31.01
CA LEU A 222 -11.41 -23.83 -31.98
C LEU A 222 -10.98 -22.91 -33.14
N GLY A 223 -10.18 -21.89 -32.87
CA GLY A 223 -9.60 -21.03 -33.91
C GLY A 223 -8.70 -21.78 -34.90
N MET A 224 -7.90 -22.73 -34.40
CA MET A 224 -7.07 -23.59 -35.25
C MET A 224 -7.89 -24.58 -36.09
N LEU A 225 -8.99 -25.10 -35.58
CA LEU A 225 -9.90 -25.99 -36.33
C LEU A 225 -10.68 -25.26 -37.41
N CYS A 226 -11.07 -24.00 -37.21
CA CYS A 226 -11.71 -23.21 -38.27
C CYS A 226 -10.73 -22.76 -39.37
N GLY A 227 -9.46 -22.53 -39.04
CA GLY A 227 -8.42 -22.18 -40.04
C GLY A 227 -8.05 -23.33 -40.98
N ALA A 228 -8.20 -24.60 -40.58
CA ALA A 228 -7.85 -25.76 -41.37
C ALA A 228 -8.91 -26.15 -42.45
N ARG A 229 -10.11 -25.57 -42.42
CA ARG A 229 -11.18 -25.86 -43.38
C ARG A 229 -11.24 -24.94 -44.60
N SER A 230 -10.43 -23.92 -44.69
CA SER A 230 -10.47 -22.94 -45.79
C SER A 230 -9.48 -23.19 -46.96
N VAL A 231 -8.76 -24.32 -46.99
CA VAL A 231 -7.74 -24.61 -48.04
C VAL A 231 -8.12 -25.79 -48.97
N ALA A 232 -9.34 -26.27 -48.91
CA ALA A 232 -9.72 -27.45 -49.75
C ALA A 232 -10.89 -27.16 -50.72
N VAL A 233 -10.91 -26.01 -51.41
CA VAL A 233 -11.77 -25.80 -52.61
C VAL A 233 -11.06 -24.87 -53.55
N LEU A 234 -10.13 -25.41 -54.38
CA LEU A 234 -9.70 -24.89 -55.70
C LEU A 234 -8.72 -25.91 -56.32
N ALA A 235 -9.28 -26.93 -56.91
CA ALA A 235 -8.71 -27.69 -58.05
C ALA A 235 -9.81 -28.42 -58.78
#